data_06e3e149497bed8f4b414dc20142276d
#
_entry.id   06e3e149497bed8f4b414dc20142276d
#
_cell.length_a   1.000
_cell.length_b   1.000
_cell.length_c   1.000
_cell.angle_alpha   90.00
_cell.angle_beta   90.00
_cell.angle_gamma   90.00
#
_symmetry.space_group_name_H-M   'P 1'
#
loop_
_entity.id
_entity.type
_entity.pdbx_description
1 polymer ?
#
loop_
_entity_poly.entity_id
_entity_poly.type
_entity_poly.pdbx_seq_one_letter_code
_entity_poly.pdbx_strand_id
1 'polypeptide(L)'
;ETADAVLILGEDVTHTAPRVALGLRQAVRNKAHELAKQAGLAVWQDAAVRNLAQDQRSPMIIVSAMETRLDDIASQTVSLAPQDIALFGHAVARAIAGQPSDDEAVNEAAAALKNAQRPLVVSGSSMLHSAIVDSAAAVADALTDLLQADSAQDDSSMLSFCLPECNSLGLALLSEEQETLSRLLARTDEIAVLVILENNLSRRLSPDQIDKLTSSGTKIIALELLDNELLASCDLVLSAASFAESEGTLVSSEGRAQRYYPVFPVAHERLASWQWLRDLAAASGHTELAELQHFDQITAACGASNELFKPLASVSPDHNFRSHGQKIPRQTHRASGRTAINADVSVHEPLRKLDPETPLSFSMEGLNRDQPASLTPFYWSPGWNSNQSLQKFQSEVNGPLRGGPVGQRLLEPQATGSRQSSEFTPLQVMDEGKWQLVPMHRVHGSDELSVRTAEVAELAGEAFVAIGPELAAKLEVVDGDGLKINVEAAGLDSIETSLSVKILTRLAPNCVAYSAGYSSTLALQPGALALLSKDSNWPRATPQLIASDRNSYANETNNRPSQDTDIDKGRDKDRDRDKGEPRHV
;
A
#
# COMPACT_ATOMS: atom_id res chain seq x y z
N GLU A 1 13.63 1.08 -7.68
CA GLU A 1 13.97 1.74 -8.95
C GLU A 1 15.37 1.36 -9.45
N THR A 2 16.35 1.19 -8.57
CA THR A 2 17.77 0.94 -8.94
C THR A 2 18.09 -0.53 -9.22
N ALA A 3 17.22 -1.47 -8.83
CA ALA A 3 17.46 -2.90 -9.04
C ALA A 3 17.60 -3.24 -10.53
N ASP A 4 18.48 -4.19 -10.84
CA ASP A 4 18.75 -4.68 -12.20
C ASP A 4 18.37 -6.16 -12.41
N ALA A 5 17.93 -6.86 -11.36
CA ALA A 5 17.16 -8.09 -11.41
C ALA A 5 16.17 -8.11 -10.23
N VAL A 6 14.95 -8.62 -10.44
CA VAL A 6 13.91 -8.66 -9.42
C VAL A 6 13.28 -10.04 -9.37
N LEU A 7 13.11 -10.59 -8.17
CA LEU A 7 12.29 -11.75 -7.88
C LEU A 7 11.14 -11.33 -6.98
N ILE A 8 9.89 -11.60 -7.39
CA ILE A 8 8.69 -11.38 -6.59
C ILE A 8 8.13 -12.71 -6.15
N LEU A 9 7.96 -12.93 -4.85
CA LEU A 9 7.43 -14.15 -4.26
C LEU A 9 6.11 -13.88 -3.53
N GLY A 10 5.00 -14.36 -4.09
CA GLY A 10 3.69 -14.39 -3.45
C GLY A 10 2.95 -13.04 -3.31
N GLU A 11 3.44 -11.97 -3.95
CA GLU A 11 2.82 -10.64 -3.84
C GLU A 11 2.30 -10.11 -5.17
N ASP A 12 1.09 -9.55 -5.16
CA ASP A 12 0.62 -8.64 -6.20
C ASP A 12 0.86 -7.19 -5.77
N VAL A 13 2.08 -6.74 -5.95
CA VAL A 13 2.51 -5.40 -5.51
C VAL A 13 1.74 -4.26 -6.16
N THR A 14 1.07 -4.47 -7.28
CA THR A 14 0.21 -3.42 -7.88
C THR A 14 -0.97 -3.10 -6.97
N HIS A 15 -1.49 -4.11 -6.29
CA HIS A 15 -2.65 -3.97 -5.42
C HIS A 15 -2.28 -3.78 -3.95
N THR A 16 -1.17 -4.33 -3.49
CA THR A 16 -0.75 -4.24 -2.08
C THR A 16 0.21 -3.08 -1.81
N ALA A 17 1.06 -2.72 -2.77
CA ALA A 17 2.05 -1.66 -2.64
C ALA A 17 2.27 -0.89 -3.96
N PRO A 18 1.29 -0.07 -4.43
CA PRO A 18 1.31 0.55 -5.76
C PRO A 18 2.55 1.39 -6.04
N ARG A 19 3.13 2.03 -5.03
CA ARG A 19 4.37 2.81 -5.17
C ARG A 19 5.59 1.92 -5.40
N VAL A 20 5.63 0.74 -4.79
CA VAL A 20 6.66 -0.27 -5.06
C VAL A 20 6.50 -0.79 -6.49
N ALA A 21 5.26 -1.11 -6.92
CA ALA A 21 4.98 -1.52 -8.29
C ALA A 21 5.47 -0.50 -9.33
N LEU A 22 5.26 0.80 -9.08
CA LEU A 22 5.79 1.87 -9.94
C LEU A 22 7.33 1.84 -9.99
N GLY A 23 7.99 1.69 -8.84
CA GLY A 23 9.44 1.56 -8.77
C GLY A 23 9.96 0.33 -9.52
N LEU A 24 9.25 -0.80 -9.45
CA LEU A 24 9.60 -2.01 -10.18
C LEU A 24 9.43 -1.85 -11.71
N ARG A 25 8.37 -1.14 -12.16
CA ARG A 25 8.23 -0.78 -13.58
C ARG A 25 9.37 0.10 -14.09
N GLN A 26 9.97 0.90 -13.22
CA GLN A 26 11.17 1.67 -13.55
C GLN A 26 12.43 0.81 -13.52
N ALA A 27 12.54 -0.12 -12.57
CA ALA A 27 13.68 -1.01 -12.41
C ALA A 27 13.96 -1.85 -13.67
N VAL A 28 12.92 -2.36 -14.35
CA VAL A 28 13.10 -3.14 -15.60
C VAL A 28 13.70 -2.33 -16.74
N ARG A 29 13.69 -0.99 -16.66
CA ARG A 29 14.32 -0.10 -17.65
C ARG A 29 15.83 0.08 -17.43
N ASN A 30 16.39 -0.40 -16.32
CA ASN A 30 17.79 -0.24 -16.02
C ASN A 30 18.71 -0.89 -17.06
N LYS A 31 18.28 -1.97 -17.71
CA LYS A 31 19.00 -2.55 -18.86
C LYS A 31 19.12 -1.56 -20.02
N ALA A 32 18.06 -0.84 -20.33
CA ALA A 32 18.08 0.21 -21.35
C ALA A 32 19.02 1.36 -20.98
N HIS A 33 19.05 1.75 -19.72
CA HIS A 33 19.94 2.80 -19.21
C HIS A 33 21.42 2.35 -19.23
N GLU A 34 21.69 1.09 -18.92
CA GLU A 34 23.02 0.49 -19.04
C GLU A 34 23.52 0.54 -20.48
N LEU A 35 22.71 0.08 -21.44
CA LEU A 35 23.03 0.12 -22.85
C LEU A 35 23.27 1.55 -23.35
N ALA A 36 22.43 2.50 -22.93
CA ALA A 36 22.58 3.90 -23.25
C ALA A 36 23.92 4.46 -22.74
N LYS A 37 24.29 4.13 -21.50
CA LYS A 37 25.58 4.52 -20.91
C LYS A 37 26.75 3.94 -21.69
N GLN A 38 26.69 2.67 -22.09
CA GLN A 38 27.72 2.01 -22.90
C GLN A 38 27.85 2.67 -24.29
N ALA A 39 26.73 3.12 -24.88
CA ALA A 39 26.70 3.82 -26.16
C ALA A 39 27.00 5.33 -26.05
N GLY A 40 27.27 5.87 -24.86
CA GLY A 40 27.51 7.30 -24.63
C GLY A 40 26.25 8.17 -24.81
N LEU A 41 25.04 7.58 -24.74
CA LEU A 41 23.78 8.31 -24.83
C LEU A 41 23.35 8.79 -23.43
N ALA A 42 22.89 10.05 -23.37
CA ALA A 42 22.31 10.57 -22.13
C ALA A 42 20.92 9.95 -21.89
N VAL A 43 20.68 9.47 -20.66
CA VAL A 43 19.44 8.75 -20.29
C VAL A 43 18.17 9.58 -20.50
N TRP A 44 18.24 10.91 -20.45
CA TRP A 44 17.11 11.78 -20.72
C TRP A 44 16.66 11.81 -22.20
N GLN A 45 17.50 11.29 -23.12
CA GLN A 45 17.14 11.14 -24.55
C GLN A 45 16.28 9.90 -24.76
N ASP A 46 15.06 9.88 -24.20
CA ASP A 46 14.21 8.70 -24.08
C ASP A 46 13.97 7.98 -25.42
N ALA A 47 13.75 8.71 -26.51
CA ALA A 47 13.55 8.10 -27.83
C ALA A 47 14.78 7.35 -28.33
N ALA A 48 15.98 7.90 -28.13
CA ALA A 48 17.25 7.25 -28.52
C ALA A 48 17.52 6.03 -27.65
N VAL A 49 17.25 6.12 -26.34
CA VAL A 49 17.40 5.01 -25.39
C VAL A 49 16.47 3.86 -25.75
N ARG A 50 15.20 4.13 -26.05
CA ARG A 50 14.22 3.10 -26.49
C ARG A 50 14.64 2.44 -27.81
N ASN A 51 15.09 3.25 -28.77
CA ASN A 51 15.55 2.71 -30.06
C ASN A 51 16.79 1.81 -29.90
N LEU A 52 17.68 2.13 -28.97
CA LEU A 52 18.86 1.32 -28.66
C LEU A 52 18.49 0.02 -27.95
N ALA A 53 17.63 0.11 -26.93
CA ALA A 53 17.30 -1.02 -26.07
C ALA A 53 16.31 -1.99 -26.72
N GLN A 54 15.45 -1.51 -27.63
CA GLN A 54 14.36 -2.29 -28.18
C GLN A 54 13.54 -2.94 -27.04
N ASP A 55 13.42 -4.28 -27.04
CA ASP A 55 12.70 -5.05 -26.03
C ASP A 55 13.57 -5.53 -24.87
N GLN A 56 14.84 -5.11 -24.82
CA GLN A 56 15.73 -5.53 -23.74
C GLN A 56 15.37 -4.85 -22.42
N ARG A 57 15.15 -5.68 -21.41
CA ARG A 57 14.76 -5.29 -20.06
C ARG A 57 15.63 -5.97 -19.03
N SER A 58 15.75 -5.37 -17.85
CA SER A 58 16.28 -6.07 -16.68
C SER A 58 15.32 -7.20 -16.29
N PRO A 59 15.81 -8.38 -15.92
CA PRO A 59 14.97 -9.51 -15.61
C PRO A 59 14.06 -9.24 -14.40
N MET A 60 12.79 -9.62 -14.53
CA MET A 60 11.80 -9.66 -13.47
C MET A 60 11.10 -10.99 -13.49
N ILE A 61 11.23 -11.74 -12.42
CA ILE A 61 10.62 -13.06 -12.24
C ILE A 61 9.48 -12.89 -11.23
N ILE A 62 8.27 -13.35 -11.59
CA ILE A 62 7.09 -13.29 -10.73
C ILE A 62 6.61 -14.70 -10.46
N VAL A 63 6.60 -15.08 -9.19
CA VAL A 63 6.07 -16.35 -8.70
C VAL A 63 4.87 -16.04 -7.82
N SER A 64 3.68 -16.35 -8.28
CA SER A 64 2.44 -15.91 -7.68
C SER A 64 1.34 -16.95 -7.88
N ALA A 65 0.32 -16.97 -7.05
CA ALA A 65 -0.80 -17.88 -7.20
C ALA A 65 -1.70 -17.51 -8.39
N MET A 66 -1.67 -16.27 -8.85
CA MET A 66 -2.51 -15.76 -9.93
C MET A 66 -1.76 -14.74 -10.79
N GLU A 67 -2.36 -14.38 -11.92
CA GLU A 67 -1.85 -13.32 -12.78
C GLU A 67 -1.80 -11.98 -12.06
N THR A 68 -0.77 -11.18 -12.35
CA THR A 68 -0.56 -9.84 -11.78
C THR A 68 -0.48 -8.79 -12.88
N ARG A 69 -0.63 -7.52 -12.53
CA ARG A 69 -0.50 -6.43 -13.49
C ARG A 69 0.95 -6.12 -13.91
N LEU A 70 1.93 -6.78 -13.31
CA LEU A 70 3.34 -6.67 -13.68
C LEU A 70 3.77 -7.77 -14.67
N ASP A 71 2.90 -8.72 -14.99
CA ASP A 71 3.19 -9.81 -15.94
C ASP A 71 3.57 -9.27 -17.32
N ASP A 72 3.03 -8.11 -17.71
CA ASP A 72 3.31 -7.43 -18.99
C ASP A 72 4.79 -6.99 -19.15
N ILE A 73 5.52 -6.89 -18.05
CA ILE A 73 6.93 -6.49 -18.04
C ILE A 73 7.84 -7.58 -17.47
N ALA A 74 7.29 -8.68 -16.99
CA ALA A 74 8.07 -9.80 -16.45
C ALA A 74 8.81 -10.54 -17.56
N SER A 75 10.03 -11.01 -17.26
CA SER A 75 10.78 -11.92 -18.10
C SER A 75 10.30 -13.37 -17.93
N GLN A 76 9.78 -13.69 -16.74
CA GLN A 76 9.28 -15.02 -16.40
C GLN A 76 8.14 -14.90 -15.39
N THR A 77 7.09 -15.69 -15.58
CA THR A 77 5.96 -15.80 -14.65
C THR A 77 5.68 -17.26 -14.33
N VAL A 78 5.57 -17.59 -13.05
CA VAL A 78 5.31 -18.95 -12.56
C VAL A 78 4.08 -18.92 -11.66
N SER A 79 3.09 -19.79 -11.94
CA SER A 79 1.86 -19.89 -11.15
C SER A 79 1.89 -21.10 -10.24
N LEU A 80 2.00 -20.87 -8.94
CA LEU A 80 2.15 -21.90 -7.90
C LEU A 80 1.22 -21.61 -6.72
N ALA A 81 0.75 -22.67 -6.08
CA ALA A 81 0.04 -22.54 -4.81
C ALA A 81 0.97 -21.92 -3.73
N PRO A 82 0.43 -21.26 -2.69
CA PRO A 82 1.25 -20.53 -1.70
C PRO A 82 2.42 -21.33 -1.13
N GLN A 83 2.22 -22.59 -0.83
CA GLN A 83 3.25 -23.48 -0.34
C GLN A 83 4.34 -23.79 -1.38
N ASP A 84 3.94 -23.96 -2.62
CA ASP A 84 4.89 -24.25 -3.71
C ASP A 84 5.70 -23.00 -4.07
N ILE A 85 5.13 -21.80 -3.85
CA ILE A 85 5.88 -20.52 -3.91
C ILE A 85 7.02 -20.54 -2.88
N ALA A 86 6.75 -20.98 -1.65
CA ALA A 86 7.77 -21.08 -0.60
C ALA A 86 8.86 -22.11 -0.99
N LEU A 87 8.46 -23.28 -1.51
CA LEU A 87 9.41 -24.30 -1.99
C LEU A 87 10.28 -23.76 -3.13
N PHE A 88 9.68 -23.04 -4.07
CA PHE A 88 10.38 -22.39 -5.18
C PHE A 88 11.43 -21.40 -4.65
N GLY A 89 11.07 -20.52 -3.72
CA GLY A 89 11.98 -19.56 -3.11
C GLY A 89 13.18 -20.24 -2.42
N HIS A 90 12.93 -21.28 -1.62
CA HIS A 90 14.01 -22.06 -1.01
C HIS A 90 14.88 -22.80 -2.04
N ALA A 91 14.30 -23.28 -3.16
CA ALA A 91 15.07 -23.88 -4.22
C ALA A 91 15.97 -22.86 -4.93
N VAL A 92 15.47 -21.64 -5.18
CA VAL A 92 16.28 -20.53 -5.71
C VAL A 92 17.44 -20.19 -4.76
N ALA A 93 17.20 -20.12 -3.45
CA ALA A 93 18.27 -19.87 -2.47
C ALA A 93 19.37 -20.95 -2.54
N ARG A 94 18.98 -22.24 -2.62
CA ARG A 94 19.95 -23.35 -2.78
C ARG A 94 20.71 -23.27 -4.11
N ALA A 95 20.03 -22.90 -5.21
CA ALA A 95 20.66 -22.76 -6.52
C ALA A 95 21.66 -21.60 -6.55
N ILE A 96 21.39 -20.50 -5.84
CA ILE A 96 22.34 -19.39 -5.61
C ILE A 96 23.57 -19.89 -4.84
N ALA A 97 23.36 -20.71 -3.81
CA ALA A 97 24.43 -21.33 -3.02
C ALA A 97 25.17 -22.49 -3.74
N GLY A 98 24.91 -22.72 -5.03
CA GLY A 98 25.63 -23.70 -5.87
C GLY A 98 25.03 -25.09 -5.91
N GLN A 99 23.78 -25.28 -5.49
CA GLN A 99 23.02 -26.52 -5.56
C GLN A 99 21.88 -26.36 -6.58
N PRO A 100 22.11 -26.62 -7.88
CA PRO A 100 21.10 -26.43 -8.91
C PRO A 100 19.88 -27.35 -8.69
N SER A 101 18.73 -26.88 -9.14
CA SER A 101 17.47 -27.61 -9.11
C SER A 101 17.27 -28.40 -10.42
N ASP A 102 16.42 -29.43 -10.40
CA ASP A 102 15.92 -30.07 -11.61
C ASP A 102 14.90 -29.18 -12.35
N ASP A 103 14.35 -28.16 -11.68
CA ASP A 103 13.43 -27.17 -12.26
C ASP A 103 14.22 -26.06 -12.96
N GLU A 104 14.03 -25.93 -14.27
CA GLU A 104 14.69 -24.92 -15.11
C GLU A 104 14.29 -23.49 -14.68
N ALA A 105 13.03 -23.27 -14.30
CA ALA A 105 12.55 -21.98 -13.86
C ALA A 105 13.27 -21.46 -12.59
N VAL A 106 13.60 -22.37 -11.68
CA VAL A 106 14.40 -22.08 -10.48
C VAL A 106 15.82 -21.67 -10.86
N ASN A 107 16.44 -22.41 -11.77
CA ASN A 107 17.82 -22.15 -12.20
C ASN A 107 17.94 -20.83 -12.97
N GLU A 108 16.96 -20.51 -13.81
CA GLU A 108 16.87 -19.23 -14.54
C GLU A 108 16.75 -18.05 -13.57
N ALA A 109 15.85 -18.17 -12.56
CA ALA A 109 15.68 -17.15 -11.53
C ALA A 109 16.98 -16.95 -10.72
N ALA A 110 17.61 -18.05 -10.30
CA ALA A 110 18.88 -17.98 -9.57
C ALA A 110 20.00 -17.36 -10.44
N ALA A 111 20.10 -17.70 -11.72
CA ALA A 111 21.07 -17.14 -12.64
C ALA A 111 20.85 -15.65 -12.87
N ALA A 112 19.61 -15.20 -13.03
CA ALA A 112 19.27 -13.79 -13.19
C ALA A 112 19.70 -12.96 -11.98
N LEU A 113 19.44 -13.45 -10.77
CA LEU A 113 19.81 -12.77 -9.51
C LEU A 113 21.34 -12.76 -9.28
N LYS A 114 22.02 -13.89 -9.55
CA LYS A 114 23.49 -14.01 -9.40
C LYS A 114 24.26 -13.08 -10.34
N ASN A 115 23.74 -12.86 -11.55
CA ASN A 115 24.38 -12.01 -12.55
C ASN A 115 24.08 -10.52 -12.38
N ALA A 116 23.18 -10.16 -11.46
CA ALA A 116 22.81 -8.80 -11.18
C ALA A 116 23.85 -8.11 -10.28
N GLN A 117 24.01 -6.80 -10.48
CA GLN A 117 24.78 -5.97 -9.57
C GLN A 117 23.96 -5.51 -8.36
N ARG A 118 22.63 -5.36 -8.56
CA ARG A 118 21.67 -4.90 -7.55
C ARG A 118 20.41 -5.77 -7.60
N PRO A 119 20.55 -7.05 -7.21
CA PRO A 119 19.40 -7.94 -7.13
C PRO A 119 18.41 -7.47 -6.06
N LEU A 120 17.13 -7.73 -6.28
CA LEU A 120 16.06 -7.40 -5.33
C LEU A 120 15.08 -8.56 -5.22
N VAL A 121 14.81 -8.98 -3.99
CA VAL A 121 13.73 -9.90 -3.66
C VAL A 121 12.58 -9.10 -3.05
N VAL A 122 11.37 -9.28 -3.58
CA VAL A 122 10.15 -8.65 -3.07
C VAL A 122 9.20 -9.75 -2.63
N SER A 123 8.69 -9.63 -1.43
CA SER A 123 7.67 -10.52 -0.88
C SER A 123 6.77 -9.77 0.10
N GLY A 124 5.88 -10.46 0.78
CA GLY A 124 5.00 -9.84 1.75
C GLY A 124 4.09 -10.84 2.42
N SER A 125 3.12 -10.31 3.17
CA SER A 125 2.20 -11.11 3.98
C SER A 125 0.80 -11.24 3.38
N SER A 126 0.57 -10.82 2.13
CA SER A 126 -0.77 -10.82 1.53
C SER A 126 -1.41 -12.22 1.44
N MET A 127 -0.58 -13.26 1.27
CA MET A 127 -1.03 -14.65 1.25
C MET A 127 -1.22 -15.27 2.64
N LEU A 128 -0.87 -14.56 3.72
CA LEU A 128 -0.84 -15.05 5.11
C LEU A 128 -0.10 -16.39 5.27
N HIS A 129 1.00 -16.57 4.55
CA HIS A 129 1.80 -17.79 4.55
C HIS A 129 3.25 -17.47 4.93
N SER A 130 3.65 -17.77 6.17
CA SER A 130 4.96 -17.41 6.74
C SER A 130 6.13 -18.00 5.96
N ALA A 131 6.00 -19.23 5.45
CA ALA A 131 7.07 -19.89 4.70
C ALA A 131 7.44 -19.15 3.40
N ILE A 132 6.53 -18.36 2.79
CA ILE A 132 6.86 -17.51 1.64
C ILE A 132 7.82 -16.41 2.08
N VAL A 133 7.52 -15.76 3.21
CA VAL A 133 8.37 -14.71 3.80
C VAL A 133 9.74 -15.27 4.15
N ASP A 134 9.78 -16.44 4.79
CA ASP A 134 11.03 -17.15 5.14
C ASP A 134 11.86 -17.50 3.90
N SER A 135 11.21 -17.97 2.84
CA SER A 135 11.90 -18.32 1.59
C SER A 135 12.48 -17.09 0.89
N ALA A 136 11.75 -15.97 0.88
CA ALA A 136 12.25 -14.72 0.32
C ALA A 136 13.51 -14.22 1.06
N ALA A 137 13.49 -14.32 2.37
CA ALA A 137 14.64 -13.97 3.17
C ALA A 137 15.81 -14.94 2.97
N ALA A 138 15.55 -16.26 2.82
CA ALA A 138 16.60 -17.22 2.48
C ALA A 138 17.29 -16.90 1.14
N VAL A 139 16.53 -16.42 0.13
CA VAL A 139 17.12 -15.95 -1.13
C VAL A 139 18.01 -14.72 -0.91
N ALA A 140 17.54 -13.75 -0.12
CA ALA A 140 18.32 -12.56 0.19
C ALA A 140 19.60 -12.89 0.98
N ASP A 141 19.54 -13.81 1.94
CA ASP A 141 20.72 -14.30 2.69
C ASP A 141 21.72 -14.94 1.72
N ALA A 142 21.28 -15.83 0.85
CA ALA A 142 22.15 -16.48 -0.14
C ALA A 142 22.82 -15.48 -1.11
N LEU A 143 22.11 -14.43 -1.49
CA LEU A 143 22.68 -13.33 -2.30
C LEU A 143 23.70 -12.51 -1.52
N THR A 144 23.42 -12.24 -0.25
CA THR A 144 24.33 -11.50 0.64
C THR A 144 25.64 -12.27 0.82
N ASP A 145 25.57 -13.58 1.11
CA ASP A 145 26.74 -14.42 1.23
C ASP A 145 27.58 -14.46 -0.06
N LEU A 146 26.93 -14.50 -1.21
CA LEU A 146 27.60 -14.48 -2.51
C LEU A 146 28.33 -13.16 -2.77
N LEU A 147 27.71 -12.02 -2.49
CA LEU A 147 28.23 -10.69 -2.81
C LEU A 147 29.27 -10.20 -1.80
N GLN A 148 29.18 -10.62 -0.54
CA GLN A 148 30.21 -10.34 0.46
C GLN A 148 31.54 -11.06 0.18
N ALA A 149 31.50 -12.17 -0.55
CA ALA A 149 32.72 -12.85 -0.98
C ALA A 149 33.53 -12.04 -2.02
N ASP A 150 32.91 -11.09 -2.71
CA ASP A 150 33.51 -10.42 -3.87
C ASP A 150 33.92 -8.94 -3.67
N SER A 151 33.36 -8.19 -2.70
CA SER A 151 33.81 -6.79 -2.45
C SER A 151 33.14 -6.13 -1.23
N ALA A 152 33.84 -5.16 -0.67
CA ALA A 152 33.32 -4.18 0.29
C ALA A 152 32.31 -3.24 -0.41
N GLN A 153 31.14 -3.72 -0.77
CA GLN A 153 30.10 -2.91 -1.40
C GLN A 153 28.90 -2.69 -0.46
N ASP A 154 28.53 -1.43 -0.47
CA ASP A 154 27.35 -0.71 -0.02
C ASP A 154 26.21 -1.56 0.59
N ASP A 155 25.74 -1.14 1.78
CA ASP A 155 24.63 -1.65 2.62
C ASP A 155 23.25 -1.65 1.94
N SER A 156 23.13 -1.93 0.64
CA SER A 156 21.84 -1.97 -0.02
C SER A 156 21.08 -3.24 0.36
N SER A 157 19.99 -3.09 1.08
CA SER A 157 19.06 -4.17 1.36
C SER A 157 18.56 -4.82 0.06
N MET A 158 18.76 -6.13 -0.08
CA MET A 158 18.30 -6.91 -1.24
C MET A 158 16.88 -7.45 -1.05
N LEU A 159 16.23 -7.13 0.06
CA LEU A 159 14.93 -7.63 0.44
C LEU A 159 13.96 -6.48 0.72
N SER A 160 12.76 -6.58 0.17
CA SER A 160 11.66 -5.65 0.44
C SER A 160 10.39 -6.42 0.78
N PHE A 161 9.81 -6.17 1.93
CA PHE A 161 8.51 -6.74 2.32
C PHE A 161 7.38 -5.74 2.13
N CYS A 162 6.28 -6.22 1.53
CA CYS A 162 5.00 -5.52 1.48
C CYS A 162 4.17 -5.96 2.68
N LEU A 163 3.86 -5.03 3.57
CA LEU A 163 3.05 -5.26 4.76
C LEU A 163 1.66 -4.65 4.56
N PRO A 164 0.60 -5.27 5.14
CA PRO A 164 -0.77 -4.90 4.78
C PRO A 164 -1.18 -3.51 5.25
N GLU A 165 -0.77 -3.11 6.46
CA GLU A 165 -1.10 -1.80 7.02
C GLU A 165 0.16 -0.93 7.19
N CYS A 166 -0.04 0.38 7.24
CA CYS A 166 1.04 1.38 7.26
C CYS A 166 1.95 1.31 8.51
N ASN A 167 1.54 0.62 9.57
CA ASN A 167 2.32 0.46 10.80
C ASN A 167 2.44 -1.00 11.26
N SER A 168 2.22 -1.97 10.39
CA SER A 168 2.32 -3.41 10.76
C SER A 168 3.68 -3.75 11.36
N LEU A 169 4.77 -3.19 10.82
CA LEU A 169 6.11 -3.40 11.39
C LEU A 169 6.25 -2.74 12.76
N GLY A 170 5.75 -1.50 12.92
CA GLY A 170 5.78 -0.82 14.22
C GLY A 170 5.05 -1.58 15.31
N LEU A 171 3.88 -2.15 14.98
CA LEU A 171 3.14 -3.01 15.89
C LEU A 171 3.93 -4.29 16.24
N ALA A 172 4.51 -4.93 15.23
CA ALA A 172 5.33 -6.14 15.45
C ALA A 172 6.54 -5.87 16.36
N LEU A 173 7.17 -4.70 16.23
CA LEU A 173 8.30 -4.29 17.08
C LEU A 173 7.90 -3.96 18.52
N LEU A 174 6.65 -3.54 18.73
CA LEU A 174 6.08 -3.27 20.07
C LEU A 174 5.57 -4.54 20.76
N SER A 175 5.19 -5.55 19.97
CA SER A 175 4.62 -6.80 20.48
C SER A 175 5.72 -7.70 21.02
N GLU A 176 5.41 -8.41 22.12
CA GLU A 176 6.27 -9.50 22.59
C GLU A 176 6.20 -10.67 21.60
N GLU A 177 7.31 -11.35 21.36
CA GLU A 177 7.47 -12.40 20.34
C GLU A 177 6.40 -13.51 20.36
N GLN A 178 5.73 -13.70 21.47
CA GLN A 178 4.78 -14.80 21.64
C GLN A 178 3.31 -14.38 21.74
N GLU A 179 3.01 -13.10 21.72
CA GLU A 179 1.63 -12.61 21.84
C GLU A 179 0.97 -12.55 20.45
N THR A 180 0.25 -13.61 20.11
CA THR A 180 -0.51 -13.72 18.87
C THR A 180 -2.01 -13.73 19.15
N LEU A 181 -2.82 -13.36 18.18
CA LEU A 181 -4.28 -13.42 18.26
C LEU A 181 -4.78 -14.86 18.57
N SER A 182 -4.15 -15.87 17.96
CA SER A 182 -4.48 -17.29 18.24
C SER A 182 -4.21 -17.66 19.70
N ARG A 183 -3.14 -17.16 20.29
CA ARG A 183 -2.80 -17.40 21.70
C ARG A 183 -3.76 -16.68 22.64
N LEU A 184 -4.17 -15.46 22.28
CA LEU A 184 -5.20 -14.72 23.00
C LEU A 184 -6.52 -15.52 23.01
N LEU A 185 -6.95 -16.02 21.85
CA LEU A 185 -8.17 -16.85 21.73
C LEU A 185 -8.11 -18.17 22.52
N ALA A 186 -6.92 -18.72 22.71
CA ALA A 186 -6.75 -19.92 23.53
C ALA A 186 -6.90 -19.65 25.04
N ARG A 187 -6.80 -18.38 25.45
CA ARG A 187 -6.81 -17.92 26.86
C ARG A 187 -7.97 -17.00 27.19
N THR A 188 -9.03 -16.97 26.40
CA THR A 188 -10.18 -16.07 26.61
C THR A 188 -10.77 -16.20 28.00
N ASP A 189 -10.81 -17.40 28.57
CA ASP A 189 -11.36 -17.67 29.93
C ASP A 189 -10.51 -17.04 31.04
N GLU A 190 -9.27 -16.67 30.77
CA GLU A 190 -8.34 -16.01 31.72
C GLU A 190 -8.40 -14.48 31.63
N ILE A 191 -9.06 -13.94 30.62
CA ILE A 191 -9.08 -12.50 30.31
C ILE A 191 -10.35 -11.88 30.88
N ALA A 192 -10.21 -11.02 31.88
CA ALA A 192 -11.35 -10.32 32.46
C ALA A 192 -11.83 -9.16 31.59
N VAL A 193 -10.90 -8.43 30.95
CA VAL A 193 -11.18 -7.28 30.08
C VAL A 193 -10.30 -7.33 28.85
N LEU A 194 -10.90 -7.17 27.68
CA LEU A 194 -10.22 -7.03 26.39
C LEU A 194 -10.43 -5.62 25.86
N VAL A 195 -9.37 -4.93 25.53
CA VAL A 195 -9.42 -3.63 24.84
C VAL A 195 -9.05 -3.83 23.37
N ILE A 196 -9.98 -3.50 22.48
CA ILE A 196 -9.77 -3.52 21.02
C ILE A 196 -9.46 -2.11 20.58
N LEU A 197 -8.28 -1.92 19.97
CA LEU A 197 -7.77 -0.63 19.56
C LEU A 197 -7.76 -0.51 18.04
N GLU A 198 -8.70 0.25 17.50
CA GLU A 198 -8.83 0.58 16.06
C GLU A 198 -8.66 -0.65 15.16
N ASN A 199 -9.37 -1.74 15.48
CA ASN A 199 -9.24 -2.99 14.75
C ASN A 199 -10.57 -3.73 14.60
N ASN A 200 -11.00 -3.91 13.36
CA ASN A 200 -12.13 -4.76 13.04
C ASN A 200 -11.71 -6.24 13.07
N LEU A 201 -12.03 -6.94 14.15
CA LEU A 201 -11.68 -8.35 14.32
C LEU A 201 -12.34 -9.27 13.29
N SER A 202 -13.47 -8.88 12.67
CA SER A 202 -14.09 -9.68 11.60
C SER A 202 -13.19 -9.82 10.36
N ARG A 203 -12.17 -8.99 10.23
CA ARG A 203 -11.16 -9.10 9.16
C ARG A 203 -10.04 -10.10 9.50
N ARG A 204 -9.98 -10.60 10.74
CA ARG A 204 -8.88 -11.41 11.26
C ARG A 204 -9.31 -12.73 11.85
N LEU A 205 -10.55 -12.83 12.29
CA LEU A 205 -11.14 -13.97 12.95
C LEU A 205 -12.34 -14.48 12.17
N SER A 206 -12.56 -15.79 12.26
CA SER A 206 -13.81 -16.39 11.78
C SER A 206 -14.99 -15.97 12.65
N PRO A 207 -16.24 -16.04 12.14
CA PRO A 207 -17.44 -15.77 12.94
C PRO A 207 -17.48 -16.57 14.25
N ASP A 208 -17.16 -17.86 14.22
CA ASP A 208 -17.15 -18.72 15.41
C ASP A 208 -16.10 -18.31 16.45
N GLN A 209 -14.95 -17.80 16.00
CA GLN A 209 -13.93 -17.27 16.92
C GLN A 209 -14.40 -15.97 17.58
N ILE A 210 -15.15 -15.14 16.85
CA ILE A 210 -15.78 -13.93 17.38
C ILE A 210 -16.86 -14.31 18.39
N ASP A 211 -17.73 -15.26 18.06
CA ASP A 211 -18.77 -15.75 18.95
C ASP A 211 -18.18 -16.36 20.23
N LYS A 212 -17.11 -17.13 20.12
CA LYS A 212 -16.38 -17.63 21.28
C LYS A 212 -15.85 -16.50 22.15
N LEU A 213 -15.26 -15.46 21.54
CA LEU A 213 -14.71 -14.32 22.26
C LEU A 213 -15.80 -13.54 22.99
N THR A 214 -16.90 -13.23 22.30
CA THR A 214 -18.02 -12.44 22.87
C THR A 214 -18.86 -13.20 23.89
N SER A 215 -18.88 -14.54 23.83
CA SER A 215 -19.59 -15.41 24.79
C SER A 215 -18.76 -15.86 25.99
N SER A 216 -17.45 -15.57 26.01
CA SER A 216 -16.53 -16.04 27.07
C SER A 216 -16.75 -15.39 28.45
N GLY A 217 -17.54 -14.33 28.53
CA GLY A 217 -17.71 -13.52 29.75
C GLY A 217 -16.64 -12.43 29.92
N THR A 218 -15.67 -12.35 29.04
CA THR A 218 -14.71 -11.26 28.94
C THR A 218 -15.43 -9.96 28.63
N LYS A 219 -15.14 -8.88 29.38
CA LYS A 219 -15.65 -7.55 29.07
C LYS A 219 -14.88 -6.94 27.90
N ILE A 220 -15.59 -6.43 26.91
CA ILE A 220 -14.98 -5.92 25.69
C ILE A 220 -15.17 -4.39 25.62
N ILE A 221 -14.04 -3.67 25.55
CA ILE A 221 -13.98 -2.24 25.33
C ILE A 221 -13.42 -2.01 23.93
N ALA A 222 -14.16 -1.38 23.03
CA ALA A 222 -13.68 -1.03 21.71
C ALA A 222 -13.40 0.47 21.59
N LEU A 223 -12.20 0.82 21.13
CA LEU A 223 -11.83 2.15 20.66
C LEU A 223 -11.83 2.09 19.14
N GLU A 224 -12.83 2.69 18.49
CA GLU A 224 -13.01 2.47 17.05
C GLU A 224 -13.45 3.75 16.33
N LEU A 225 -12.96 3.90 15.12
CA LEU A 225 -13.33 4.97 14.20
C LEU A 225 -14.51 4.57 13.29
N LEU A 226 -14.51 3.33 12.82
CA LEU A 226 -15.45 2.82 11.84
C LEU A 226 -16.51 1.95 12.51
N ASP A 227 -17.76 2.12 12.09
CA ASP A 227 -18.84 1.23 12.49
C ASP A 227 -18.64 -0.17 11.87
N ASN A 228 -18.71 -1.20 12.72
CA ASN A 228 -18.60 -2.60 12.33
C ASN A 228 -19.51 -3.49 13.22
N GLU A 229 -19.77 -4.70 12.76
CA GLU A 229 -20.74 -5.61 13.41
C GLU A 229 -20.33 -6.01 14.84
N LEU A 230 -19.05 -6.06 15.14
CA LEU A 230 -18.53 -6.44 16.46
C LEU A 230 -18.92 -5.43 17.54
N LEU A 231 -19.06 -4.14 17.19
CA LEU A 231 -19.36 -3.08 18.15
C LEU A 231 -20.68 -3.29 18.90
N ALA A 232 -21.65 -3.96 18.25
CA ALA A 232 -22.92 -4.29 18.87
C ALA A 232 -22.78 -5.30 20.03
N SER A 233 -21.69 -6.06 20.07
CA SER A 233 -21.37 -7.05 21.11
C SER A 233 -20.39 -6.53 22.16
N CYS A 234 -19.92 -5.29 22.05
CA CYS A 234 -19.00 -4.68 23.01
C CYS A 234 -19.72 -4.10 24.23
N ASP A 235 -19.15 -4.23 25.41
CA ASP A 235 -19.69 -3.63 26.66
C ASP A 235 -19.54 -2.11 26.68
N LEU A 236 -18.49 -1.59 26.04
CA LEU A 236 -18.23 -0.15 25.93
C LEU A 236 -17.58 0.16 24.56
N VAL A 237 -18.10 1.19 23.89
CA VAL A 237 -17.53 1.70 22.65
C VAL A 237 -17.13 3.16 22.85
N LEU A 238 -15.86 3.47 22.57
CA LEU A 238 -15.28 4.80 22.65
C LEU A 238 -14.89 5.26 21.24
N SER A 239 -15.42 6.40 20.81
CA SER A 239 -15.19 6.91 19.46
C SER A 239 -13.77 7.47 19.32
N ALA A 240 -12.97 6.81 18.48
CA ALA A 240 -11.61 7.22 18.17
C ALA A 240 -11.57 8.34 17.12
N ALA A 241 -10.57 9.21 17.21
CA ALA A 241 -10.27 10.21 16.20
C ALA A 241 -9.64 9.54 14.97
N SER A 242 -9.95 10.08 13.78
CA SER A 242 -9.32 9.60 12.54
C SER A 242 -7.83 9.93 12.49
N PHE A 243 -7.10 9.29 11.56
CA PHE A 243 -5.68 9.61 11.32
C PHE A 243 -5.45 11.08 10.95
N ALA A 244 -6.45 11.76 10.36
CA ALA A 244 -6.39 13.17 10.01
C ALA A 244 -6.65 14.09 11.21
N GLU A 245 -7.23 13.59 12.29
CA GLU A 245 -7.56 14.29 13.53
C GLU A 245 -6.62 13.94 14.69
N SER A 246 -5.77 12.95 14.51
CA SER A 246 -4.83 12.46 15.51
C SER A 246 -3.38 12.68 15.10
N GLU A 247 -2.48 12.35 15.99
CA GLU A 247 -1.05 12.40 15.77
C GLU A 247 -0.42 11.09 16.22
N GLY A 248 0.69 10.73 15.59
CA GLY A 248 1.34 9.46 15.87
C GLY A 248 2.70 9.33 15.23
N THR A 249 3.33 8.19 15.45
CA THR A 249 4.55 7.78 14.76
C THR A 249 4.32 6.42 14.13
N LEU A 250 4.57 6.33 12.83
CA LEU A 250 4.42 5.10 12.05
C LEU A 250 5.79 4.58 11.66
N VAL A 251 5.94 3.27 11.63
CA VAL A 251 7.16 2.60 11.18
C VAL A 251 6.88 1.92 9.85
N SER A 252 7.57 2.38 8.80
CA SER A 252 7.46 1.82 7.45
C SER A 252 8.04 0.41 7.37
N SER A 253 7.74 -0.32 6.28
CA SER A 253 8.29 -1.65 6.02
C SER A 253 9.82 -1.70 5.89
N GLU A 254 10.49 -0.55 5.71
CA GLU A 254 11.95 -0.43 5.74
C GLU A 254 12.53 -0.15 7.15
N GLY A 255 11.70 -0.21 8.19
CA GLY A 255 12.12 0.06 9.56
C GLY A 255 12.30 1.55 9.91
N ARG A 256 11.72 2.46 9.12
CA ARG A 256 11.84 3.90 9.34
C ARG A 256 10.64 4.46 10.07
N ALA A 257 10.89 5.06 11.22
CA ALA A 257 9.88 5.78 12.01
C ALA A 257 9.70 7.21 11.48
N GLN A 258 8.46 7.60 11.25
CA GLN A 258 8.07 8.92 10.79
C GLN A 258 6.89 9.45 11.60
N ARG A 259 6.97 10.71 12.01
CA ARG A 259 5.94 11.41 12.76
C ARG A 259 4.88 11.96 11.81
N TYR A 260 3.60 11.81 12.17
CA TYR A 260 2.50 12.52 11.53
C TYR A 260 1.74 13.37 12.53
N TYR A 261 1.02 14.38 12.03
CA TYR A 261 0.33 15.39 12.82
C TYR A 261 -1.12 15.54 12.37
N PRO A 262 -2.04 15.98 13.25
CA PRO A 262 -3.41 16.20 12.85
C PRO A 262 -3.51 17.30 11.78
N VAL A 263 -4.36 17.07 10.80
CA VAL A 263 -4.73 18.05 9.76
C VAL A 263 -5.90 18.90 10.23
N PHE A 264 -6.82 18.29 10.98
CA PHE A 264 -8.02 18.92 11.53
C PHE A 264 -8.03 18.81 13.04
N PRO A 265 -8.69 19.75 13.76
CA PRO A 265 -9.04 19.53 15.14
C PRO A 265 -10.06 18.39 15.22
N VAL A 266 -10.00 17.64 16.30
CA VAL A 266 -10.98 16.58 16.57
C VAL A 266 -12.38 17.18 16.67
N ALA A 267 -13.34 16.59 15.94
CA ALA A 267 -14.73 17.04 15.99
C ALA A 267 -15.54 16.22 17.01
N HIS A 268 -16.51 16.88 17.63
CA HIS A 268 -17.39 16.29 18.62
C HIS A 268 -16.66 15.74 19.86
N GLU A 269 -17.19 14.67 20.46
CA GLU A 269 -16.68 14.05 21.69
C GLU A 269 -15.63 12.94 21.43
N ARG A 270 -15.07 12.89 20.22
CA ARG A 270 -14.03 11.92 19.87
C ARG A 270 -12.69 12.35 20.49
N LEU A 271 -11.86 11.37 20.84
CA LEU A 271 -10.48 11.58 21.26
C LEU A 271 -9.54 10.68 20.44
N ALA A 272 -8.29 11.08 20.33
CA ALA A 272 -7.27 10.15 19.84
C ALA A 272 -7.17 8.93 20.77
N SER A 273 -6.97 7.76 20.22
CA SER A 273 -7.01 6.50 21.00
C SER A 273 -6.05 6.49 22.17
N TRP A 274 -4.88 7.12 22.05
CA TRP A 274 -3.94 7.25 23.18
C TRP A 274 -4.51 8.08 24.35
N GLN A 275 -5.37 9.07 24.07
CA GLN A 275 -6.02 9.87 25.09
C GLN A 275 -7.09 9.06 25.83
N TRP A 276 -7.89 8.26 25.09
CA TRP A 276 -8.82 7.30 25.69
C TRP A 276 -8.11 6.28 26.58
N LEU A 277 -6.99 5.71 26.11
CA LEU A 277 -6.19 4.76 26.91
C LEU A 277 -5.64 5.41 28.18
N ARG A 278 -5.15 6.65 28.08
CA ARG A 278 -4.72 7.43 29.26
C ARG A 278 -5.86 7.60 30.25
N ASP A 279 -7.03 7.99 29.80
CA ASP A 279 -8.18 8.30 30.65
C ASP A 279 -8.74 7.00 31.27
N LEU A 280 -8.77 5.88 30.54
CA LEU A 280 -9.11 4.56 31.07
C LEU A 280 -8.12 4.11 32.14
N ALA A 281 -6.83 4.27 31.92
CA ALA A 281 -5.80 3.92 32.88
C ALA A 281 -5.91 4.77 34.14
N ALA A 282 -6.12 6.07 34.00
CA ALA A 282 -6.35 6.97 35.14
C ALA A 282 -7.60 6.56 35.94
N ALA A 283 -8.70 6.23 35.27
CA ALA A 283 -9.93 5.75 35.92
C ALA A 283 -9.73 4.39 36.63
N SER A 284 -8.77 3.59 36.17
CA SER A 284 -8.39 2.29 36.77
C SER A 284 -7.35 2.44 37.90
N GLY A 285 -6.96 3.67 38.25
CA GLY A 285 -6.03 3.94 39.37
C GLY A 285 -4.55 4.12 38.97
N HIS A 286 -4.23 4.06 37.68
CA HIS A 286 -2.89 4.30 37.14
C HIS A 286 -2.65 5.80 36.92
N THR A 287 -2.50 6.54 38.01
CA THR A 287 -2.44 8.04 37.99
C THR A 287 -1.20 8.57 37.28
N GLU A 288 -0.11 7.81 37.22
CA GLU A 288 1.11 8.18 36.49
C GLU A 288 0.86 8.36 34.98
N LEU A 289 -0.10 7.62 34.40
CA LEU A 289 -0.47 7.76 32.99
C LEU A 289 -1.34 8.99 32.73
N ALA A 290 -2.05 9.48 33.74
CA ALA A 290 -2.85 10.71 33.66
C ALA A 290 -1.99 11.98 33.44
N GLU A 291 -0.70 11.93 33.79
CA GLU A 291 0.24 13.03 33.59
C GLU A 291 0.68 13.19 32.12
N LEU A 292 0.39 12.21 31.26
CA LEU A 292 0.73 12.24 29.84
C LEU A 292 -0.24 13.15 29.07
N GLN A 293 0.11 14.43 28.98
CA GLN A 293 -0.73 15.46 28.37
C GLN A 293 -0.47 15.66 26.88
N HIS A 294 0.73 15.30 26.42
CA HIS A 294 1.17 15.50 25.04
C HIS A 294 1.74 14.22 24.47
N PHE A 295 1.53 14.02 23.18
CA PHE A 295 2.02 12.84 22.50
C PHE A 295 3.56 12.69 22.55
N ASP A 296 4.30 13.78 22.66
CA ASP A 296 5.76 13.73 22.85
C ASP A 296 6.16 13.00 24.13
N GLN A 297 5.33 13.08 25.19
CA GLN A 297 5.55 12.32 26.42
C GLN A 297 5.31 10.82 26.21
N ILE A 298 4.30 10.46 25.39
CA ILE A 298 4.08 9.06 24.97
C ILE A 298 5.29 8.55 24.19
N THR A 299 5.78 9.34 23.22
CA THR A 299 6.97 9.01 22.42
C THR A 299 8.21 8.82 23.31
N ALA A 300 8.40 9.72 24.30
CA ALA A 300 9.50 9.62 25.25
C ALA A 300 9.39 8.36 26.14
N ALA A 301 8.19 8.04 26.63
CA ALA A 301 7.94 6.83 27.42
C ALA A 301 8.19 5.57 26.59
N CYS A 302 7.75 5.53 25.33
CA CYS A 302 8.04 4.44 24.39
C CYS A 302 9.56 4.28 24.17
N GLY A 303 10.28 5.39 23.94
CA GLY A 303 11.73 5.38 23.80
C GLY A 303 12.49 4.95 25.07
N ALA A 304 11.89 5.13 26.24
CA ALA A 304 12.46 4.69 27.51
C ALA A 304 12.19 3.19 27.81
N SER A 305 11.14 2.63 27.24
CA SER A 305 10.75 1.22 27.48
C SER A 305 11.64 0.20 26.77
N ASN A 306 12.22 0.59 25.61
CA ASN A 306 13.04 -0.31 24.80
C ASN A 306 14.12 0.47 24.05
N GLU A 307 15.35 -0.01 24.03
CA GLU A 307 16.48 0.59 23.31
C GLU A 307 16.22 0.79 21.82
N LEU A 308 15.45 -0.12 21.19
CA LEU A 308 15.06 -0.02 19.78
C LEU A 308 14.30 1.27 19.48
N PHE A 309 13.48 1.74 20.42
CA PHE A 309 12.65 2.94 20.26
C PHE A 309 13.30 4.24 20.75
N LYS A 310 14.48 4.17 21.30
CA LYS A 310 15.22 5.34 21.78
C LYS A 310 15.38 6.45 20.71
N PRO A 311 15.61 6.14 19.41
CA PRO A 311 15.68 7.15 18.36
C PRO A 311 14.37 7.92 18.11
N LEU A 312 13.22 7.46 18.62
CA LEU A 312 11.93 8.12 18.42
C LEU A 312 11.92 9.57 18.92
N ALA A 313 12.66 9.89 19.95
CA ALA A 313 12.76 11.25 20.49
C ALA A 313 13.32 12.27 19.47
N SER A 314 14.05 11.80 18.45
CA SER A 314 14.66 12.62 17.39
C SER A 314 13.96 12.52 16.04
N VAL A 315 12.82 11.84 15.96
CA VAL A 315 12.08 11.67 14.69
C VAL A 315 11.54 12.98 14.14
N SER A 316 11.14 13.88 15.04
CA SER A 316 10.62 15.19 14.67
C SER A 316 10.80 16.20 15.81
N PRO A 317 10.70 17.49 15.54
CA PRO A 317 10.59 18.50 16.57
C PRO A 317 9.36 18.25 17.47
N ASP A 318 9.43 18.73 18.71
CA ASP A 318 8.34 18.65 19.69
C ASP A 318 7.12 19.53 19.32
N HIS A 319 6.03 19.40 20.08
CA HIS A 319 4.79 20.15 19.84
C HIS A 319 4.93 21.68 20.02
N ASN A 320 5.96 22.13 20.71
CA ASN A 320 6.26 23.54 20.91
C ASN A 320 7.10 24.15 19.79
N PHE A 321 7.65 23.32 18.92
CA PHE A 321 8.49 23.78 17.83
C PHE A 321 7.76 24.84 16.98
N ARG A 322 8.47 25.93 16.71
CA ARG A 322 8.04 27.00 15.79
C ARG A 322 9.22 27.42 14.93
N SER A 323 9.02 27.47 13.62
CA SER A 323 9.97 28.05 12.69
C SER A 323 9.52 29.49 12.39
N HIS A 324 10.35 30.48 12.74
CA HIS A 324 10.01 31.90 12.58
C HIS A 324 8.65 32.27 13.20
N GLY A 325 8.32 31.71 14.37
CA GLY A 325 7.05 31.93 15.07
C GLY A 325 5.84 31.16 14.53
N GLN A 326 6.02 30.34 13.49
CA GLN A 326 4.94 29.56 12.86
C GLN A 326 5.05 28.08 13.21
N LYS A 327 3.91 27.41 13.25
CA LYS A 327 3.85 25.94 13.28
C LYS A 327 4.47 25.33 12.03
N ILE A 328 4.87 24.08 12.12
CA ILE A 328 5.32 23.33 10.93
C ILE A 328 4.15 23.31 9.93
N PRO A 329 4.36 23.80 8.69
CA PRO A 329 3.30 23.80 7.69
C PRO A 329 2.84 22.37 7.38
N ARG A 330 1.54 22.17 7.41
CA ARG A 330 0.89 20.87 7.09
C ARG A 330 0.05 20.95 5.83
N GLN A 331 0.08 22.10 5.16
CA GLN A 331 -0.63 22.31 3.92
C GLN A 331 0.20 21.83 2.74
N THR A 332 -0.48 21.36 1.71
CA THR A 332 0.14 21.21 0.41
C THR A 332 0.56 22.60 -0.09
N HIS A 333 1.68 22.69 -0.76
CA HIS A 333 2.15 23.94 -1.35
C HIS A 333 1.27 24.45 -2.51
N ARG A 334 0.26 23.69 -2.89
CA ARG A 334 -0.79 24.08 -3.84
C ARG A 334 -2.15 23.96 -3.16
N ALA A 335 -2.31 24.63 -2.05
CA ALA A 335 -3.53 24.61 -1.26
C ALA A 335 -4.79 25.00 -2.06
N SER A 336 -4.66 25.85 -3.08
CA SER A 336 -5.78 26.23 -3.94
C SER A 336 -6.18 25.17 -4.95
N GLY A 337 -5.30 24.21 -5.26
CA GLY A 337 -5.51 23.30 -6.37
C GLY A 337 -5.84 23.99 -7.69
N ARG A 338 -5.37 25.19 -7.84
CA ARG A 338 -5.83 26.20 -8.82
C ARG A 338 -6.02 25.66 -10.22
N THR A 339 -5.13 24.85 -10.67
CA THR A 339 -5.18 24.33 -12.04
C THR A 339 -6.11 23.14 -12.20
N ALA A 340 -6.47 22.46 -11.13
CA ALA A 340 -7.35 21.29 -11.20
C ALA A 340 -8.74 21.56 -10.63
N ILE A 341 -8.81 22.30 -9.51
CA ILE A 341 -10.07 22.49 -8.77
C ILE A 341 -10.79 23.78 -9.20
N ASN A 342 -10.05 24.86 -9.41
CA ASN A 342 -10.62 26.19 -9.65
C ASN A 342 -10.41 26.71 -11.09
N ALA A 343 -10.01 25.84 -12.01
CA ALA A 343 -9.74 26.25 -13.39
C ALA A 343 -11.01 26.71 -14.12
N ASP A 344 -12.15 26.19 -13.77
CA ASP A 344 -13.46 26.54 -14.29
C ASP A 344 -14.05 27.81 -13.65
N VAL A 345 -13.55 28.21 -12.48
CA VAL A 345 -14.05 29.38 -11.74
C VAL A 345 -13.27 30.64 -12.07
N SER A 346 -11.95 30.53 -12.28
CA SER A 346 -11.10 31.67 -12.58
C SER A 346 -9.88 31.27 -13.39
N VAL A 347 -9.70 31.93 -14.52
CA VAL A 347 -8.49 31.82 -15.36
C VAL A 347 -7.37 32.76 -14.89
N HIS A 348 -7.68 33.64 -13.97
CA HIS A 348 -6.74 34.59 -13.40
C HIS A 348 -6.14 34.05 -12.11
N GLU A 349 -4.97 34.55 -11.78
CA GLU A 349 -4.35 34.27 -10.50
C GLU A 349 -5.27 34.72 -9.36
N PRO A 350 -5.46 33.89 -8.31
CA PRO A 350 -6.29 34.28 -7.16
C PRO A 350 -5.77 35.57 -6.52
N LEU A 351 -6.69 36.39 -6.01
CA LEU A 351 -6.32 37.53 -5.20
C LEU A 351 -5.44 37.07 -4.03
N ARG A 352 -4.36 37.79 -3.79
CA ARG A 352 -3.41 37.49 -2.73
C ARG A 352 -4.08 37.53 -1.38
N LYS A 353 -3.89 36.52 -0.59
CA LYS A 353 -4.26 36.50 0.82
C LYS A 353 -3.08 36.98 1.63
N LEU A 354 -3.31 37.88 2.55
CA LEU A 354 -2.29 38.36 3.49
C LEU A 354 -2.03 37.37 4.63
N ASP A 355 -2.30 36.11 4.41
CA ASP A 355 -2.05 35.05 5.40
C ASP A 355 -0.61 34.56 5.26
N PRO A 356 0.22 34.72 6.29
CA PRO A 356 1.62 34.30 6.25
C PRO A 356 1.79 32.78 6.19
N GLU A 357 0.79 32.02 6.59
CA GLU A 357 0.88 30.55 6.65
C GLU A 357 0.46 29.88 5.33
N THR A 358 -0.10 30.61 4.37
CA THR A 358 -0.56 30.03 3.12
C THR A 358 0.39 30.30 1.95
N PRO A 359 0.65 29.30 1.10
CA PRO A 359 1.36 29.50 -0.18
C PRO A 359 0.69 30.52 -1.10
N LEU A 360 -0.62 30.77 -0.93
CA LEU A 360 -1.36 31.76 -1.70
C LEU A 360 -1.00 33.22 -1.37
N SER A 361 -0.15 33.47 -0.40
CA SER A 361 0.45 34.77 -0.15
C SER A 361 1.41 35.22 -1.26
N PHE A 362 1.79 34.30 -2.15
CA PHE A 362 2.68 34.57 -3.28
C PHE A 362 1.90 34.69 -4.58
N SER A 363 2.44 35.49 -5.50
CA SER A 363 1.98 35.59 -6.86
C SER A 363 3.11 35.22 -7.82
N MET A 364 2.80 35.17 -9.13
CA MET A 364 3.81 34.99 -10.17
C MET A 364 4.82 36.15 -10.21
N GLU A 365 4.46 37.30 -9.70
CA GLU A 365 5.30 38.50 -9.62
C GLU A 365 6.22 38.51 -8.39
N GLY A 366 6.09 37.51 -7.53
CA GLY A 366 6.90 37.34 -6.33
C GLY A 366 6.13 37.53 -5.02
N LEU A 367 6.86 37.77 -3.96
CA LEU A 367 6.35 37.90 -2.62
C LEU A 367 5.77 39.29 -2.36
N ASN A 368 4.57 39.35 -1.83
CA ASN A 368 3.90 40.62 -1.49
C ASN A 368 4.19 41.09 -0.05
N ARG A 369 5.39 40.86 0.45
CA ARG A 369 5.82 41.18 1.81
C ARG A 369 7.32 41.40 1.89
N ASP A 370 7.74 42.09 2.95
CA ASP A 370 9.16 42.28 3.26
C ASP A 370 9.83 40.96 3.69
N GLN A 371 9.08 40.02 4.24
CA GLN A 371 9.59 38.73 4.67
C GLN A 371 8.76 37.58 4.12
N PRO A 372 9.37 36.54 3.55
CA PRO A 372 8.66 35.37 3.12
C PRO A 372 8.06 34.61 4.29
N ALA A 373 6.91 33.99 4.08
CA ALA A 373 6.38 33.01 5.00
C ALA A 373 7.38 31.87 5.20
N SER A 374 7.48 31.35 6.42
CA SER A 374 8.32 30.23 6.76
C SER A 374 8.04 29.05 5.81
N LEU A 375 9.04 28.40 5.31
CA LEU A 375 9.00 27.26 4.40
C LEU A 375 8.34 27.47 3.02
N THR A 376 7.63 28.59 2.81
CA THR A 376 6.98 28.84 1.50
C THR A 376 7.98 28.92 0.34
N PRO A 377 9.16 29.54 0.47
CA PRO A 377 10.17 29.58 -0.59
C PRO A 377 10.63 28.20 -1.06
N PHE A 378 10.51 27.17 -0.24
CA PHE A 378 10.88 25.80 -0.58
C PHE A 378 9.83 25.07 -1.40
N TYR A 379 8.60 25.54 -1.38
CA TYR A 379 7.46 24.92 -2.02
C TYR A 379 6.92 25.70 -3.20
N TRP A 380 7.33 26.96 -3.32
CA TRP A 380 6.86 27.84 -4.35
C TRP A 380 7.90 28.06 -5.45
N SER A 381 7.48 27.90 -6.68
CA SER A 381 8.28 28.23 -7.85
C SER A 381 7.58 29.35 -8.61
N PRO A 382 8.07 30.59 -8.53
CA PRO A 382 7.44 31.73 -9.22
C PRO A 382 7.30 31.48 -10.71
N GLY A 383 6.17 31.87 -11.27
CA GLY A 383 5.88 31.73 -12.71
C GLY A 383 5.42 30.35 -13.15
N TRP A 384 5.36 29.35 -12.25
CA TRP A 384 5.01 27.99 -12.57
C TRP A 384 3.77 27.53 -11.82
N ASN A 385 2.85 26.89 -12.54
CA ASN A 385 1.54 26.50 -12.02
C ASN A 385 1.30 25.00 -12.03
N SER A 386 2.27 24.18 -12.43
CA SER A 386 2.13 22.74 -12.52
C SER A 386 2.80 22.00 -11.35
N ASN A 387 2.30 20.81 -11.05
CA ASN A 387 2.95 19.93 -10.08
C ASN A 387 4.36 19.54 -10.51
N GLN A 388 4.63 19.44 -11.80
CA GLN A 388 5.95 19.13 -12.34
C GLN A 388 6.97 20.20 -12.00
N SER A 389 6.62 21.48 -12.15
CA SER A 389 7.53 22.58 -11.81
C SER A 389 7.84 22.61 -10.34
N LEU A 390 6.87 22.29 -9.50
CA LEU A 390 7.09 22.26 -8.08
C LEU A 390 8.04 21.13 -7.66
N GLN A 391 7.85 19.93 -8.21
CA GLN A 391 8.76 18.81 -7.98
C GLN A 391 10.16 19.09 -8.52
N LYS A 392 10.26 19.70 -9.69
CA LYS A 392 11.53 20.12 -10.29
C LYS A 392 12.24 21.13 -9.39
N PHE A 393 11.54 22.16 -8.92
CA PHE A 393 12.09 23.15 -8.02
C PHE A 393 12.63 22.51 -6.74
N GLN A 394 11.85 21.68 -6.09
CA GLN A 394 12.28 20.97 -4.88
C GLN A 394 13.46 20.03 -5.14
N SER A 395 13.46 19.37 -6.29
CA SER A 395 14.51 18.41 -6.64
C SER A 395 15.82 19.08 -7.05
N GLU A 396 15.77 20.15 -7.84
CA GLU A 396 16.95 20.81 -8.41
C GLU A 396 17.55 21.86 -7.46
N VAL A 397 16.71 22.57 -6.73
CA VAL A 397 17.17 23.64 -5.81
C VAL A 397 17.58 23.09 -4.45
N ASN A 398 17.48 21.79 -4.27
CA ASN A 398 17.91 21.15 -3.03
C ASN A 398 17.16 21.67 -1.80
N GLY A 399 15.84 21.82 -1.94
CA GLY A 399 14.97 22.25 -0.86
C GLY A 399 15.04 21.35 0.37
N PRO A 400 14.38 21.72 1.46
CA PRO A 400 14.49 21.03 2.75
C PRO A 400 14.06 19.55 2.68
N LEU A 401 13.29 19.16 1.69
CA LEU A 401 12.93 17.76 1.46
C LEU A 401 14.12 16.90 0.95
N ARG A 402 15.22 17.50 0.54
CA ARG A 402 16.39 16.79 0.00
C ARG A 402 17.49 16.54 0.99
N GLY A 403 17.59 17.29 2.02
CA GLY A 403 18.72 17.24 2.96
C GLY A 403 18.36 16.91 4.38
N GLY A 404 17.07 16.88 4.70
CA GLY A 404 16.60 16.57 6.04
C GLY A 404 16.39 15.06 6.24
N PRO A 405 16.55 14.55 7.45
CA PRO A 405 16.19 13.18 7.76
C PRO A 405 14.68 13.01 7.55
N VAL A 406 14.31 12.05 6.70
CA VAL A 406 12.92 11.66 6.46
C VAL A 406 12.41 10.71 7.56
N GLY A 407 12.72 10.97 8.80
CA GLY A 407 12.46 10.11 9.95
C GLY A 407 13.72 9.42 10.47
N GLN A 408 13.56 8.52 11.42
CA GLN A 408 14.65 7.76 12.04
C GLN A 408 14.53 6.28 11.68
N ARG A 409 15.62 5.68 11.24
CA ARG A 409 15.67 4.25 11.00
C ARG A 409 15.83 3.55 12.35
N LEU A 410 14.90 2.66 12.68
CA LEU A 410 14.92 1.84 13.90
C LEU A 410 15.65 0.52 13.67
N LEU A 411 15.54 -0.03 12.46
CA LEU A 411 16.20 -1.26 12.06
C LEU A 411 17.28 -0.93 11.05
N GLU A 412 18.52 -1.26 11.37
CA GLU A 412 19.62 -1.22 10.43
C GLU A 412 19.79 -2.61 9.79
N PRO A 413 20.08 -2.70 8.49
CA PRO A 413 20.42 -3.96 7.86
C PRO A 413 21.63 -4.55 8.58
N GLN A 414 21.50 -5.73 9.13
CA GLN A 414 22.64 -6.44 9.73
C GLN A 414 23.24 -7.35 8.68
N ALA A 415 24.53 -7.20 8.44
CA ALA A 415 25.31 -8.18 7.72
C ALA A 415 25.44 -9.43 8.61
N THR A 416 24.73 -10.49 8.24
CA THR A 416 24.81 -11.84 8.81
C THR A 416 24.46 -12.02 10.28
N GLY A 417 23.25 -12.42 10.55
CA GLY A 417 22.87 -13.21 11.71
C GLY A 417 22.53 -14.63 11.25
N SER A 418 22.94 -15.66 11.99
CA SER A 418 22.48 -17.02 11.70
C SER A 418 20.98 -17.07 11.93
N ARG A 419 20.22 -17.10 10.85
CA ARG A 419 18.78 -17.25 10.91
C ARG A 419 18.46 -18.68 11.32
N GLN A 420 17.61 -18.85 12.32
CA GLN A 420 16.95 -20.14 12.50
C GLN A 420 15.93 -20.26 11.37
N SER A 421 16.24 -21.12 10.39
CA SER A 421 15.22 -21.47 9.40
C SER A 421 14.08 -22.17 10.14
N SER A 422 12.86 -21.65 10.02
CA SER A 422 11.70 -22.40 10.44
C SER A 422 11.69 -23.75 9.71
N GLU A 423 11.52 -24.84 10.43
CA GLU A 423 11.35 -26.14 9.79
C GLU A 423 10.11 -26.05 8.90
N PHE A 424 10.34 -26.15 7.59
CA PHE A 424 9.27 -26.18 6.61
C PHE A 424 8.47 -27.47 6.80
N THR A 425 7.24 -27.36 7.26
CA THR A 425 6.31 -28.48 7.30
C THR A 425 5.73 -28.70 5.91
N PRO A 426 6.03 -29.83 5.24
CA PRO A 426 5.41 -30.15 3.97
C PRO A 426 3.89 -30.20 4.14
N LEU A 427 3.18 -29.76 3.11
CA LEU A 427 1.74 -29.67 3.12
C LEU A 427 1.03 -30.99 3.32
N GLN A 428 -0.15 -30.83 3.92
CA GLN A 428 -1.20 -31.84 3.82
C GLN A 428 -1.52 -32.11 2.33
N VAL A 429 -1.56 -33.39 2.00
CA VAL A 429 -2.04 -33.85 0.70
C VAL A 429 -3.44 -33.25 0.47
N MET A 430 -3.61 -32.55 -0.62
CA MET A 430 -4.91 -31.97 -0.99
C MET A 430 -5.93 -33.08 -1.15
N ASP A 431 -7.04 -32.99 -0.42
CA ASP A 431 -8.17 -33.90 -0.58
C ASP A 431 -8.77 -33.75 -2.00
N GLU A 432 -9.06 -34.84 -2.68
CA GLU A 432 -9.71 -34.80 -3.98
C GLU A 432 -11.04 -34.01 -3.92
N GLY A 433 -11.16 -33.00 -4.78
CA GLY A 433 -12.38 -32.19 -4.90
C GLY A 433 -12.45 -30.96 -4.03
N LYS A 434 -11.40 -30.66 -3.28
CA LYS A 434 -11.26 -29.39 -2.52
C LYS A 434 -10.26 -28.45 -3.18
N TRP A 435 -10.48 -27.14 -3.03
CA TRP A 435 -9.62 -26.09 -3.55
C TRP A 435 -9.14 -25.19 -2.42
N GLN A 436 -7.89 -24.80 -2.50
CA GLN A 436 -7.30 -23.87 -1.54
C GLN A 436 -7.74 -22.43 -1.85
N LEU A 437 -8.26 -21.74 -0.85
CA LEU A 437 -8.63 -20.34 -0.95
C LEU A 437 -7.40 -19.45 -0.89
N VAL A 438 -7.27 -18.56 -1.87
CA VAL A 438 -6.18 -17.60 -1.98
C VAL A 438 -6.75 -16.18 -2.01
N PRO A 439 -6.32 -15.28 -1.13
CA PRO A 439 -6.83 -13.92 -1.10
C PRO A 439 -6.30 -13.11 -2.28
N MET A 440 -7.20 -12.38 -2.93
CA MET A 440 -6.89 -11.40 -3.98
C MET A 440 -7.14 -10.00 -3.43
N HIS A 441 -6.09 -9.27 -3.12
CA HIS A 441 -6.20 -7.88 -2.70
C HIS A 441 -6.42 -6.97 -3.90
N ARG A 442 -7.15 -5.87 -3.67
CA ARG A 442 -7.42 -4.85 -4.67
C ARG A 442 -7.14 -3.46 -4.09
N VAL A 443 -6.48 -2.61 -4.85
CA VAL A 443 -6.19 -1.22 -4.45
C VAL A 443 -7.46 -0.44 -4.12
N HIS A 444 -8.56 -0.76 -4.79
CA HIS A 444 -9.91 -0.28 -4.46
C HIS A 444 -10.74 -1.47 -3.97
N GLY A 445 -11.29 -1.41 -2.77
CA GLY A 445 -12.21 -2.41 -2.23
C GLY A 445 -11.67 -3.26 -1.09
N SER A 446 -10.36 -3.53 -1.00
CA SER A 446 -9.81 -4.33 0.11
C SER A 446 -9.56 -3.53 1.39
N ASP A 447 -9.43 -2.21 1.30
CA ASP A 447 -9.21 -1.34 2.44
C ASP A 447 -10.54 -0.85 3.03
N GLU A 448 -10.71 -0.99 4.35
CA GLU A 448 -11.98 -0.73 5.02
C GLU A 448 -12.35 0.76 5.14
N LEU A 449 -11.35 1.64 5.15
CA LEU A 449 -11.59 3.07 5.29
C LEU A 449 -11.93 3.71 3.94
N SER A 450 -11.13 3.45 2.91
CA SER A 450 -11.28 4.11 1.61
C SER A 450 -12.58 3.74 0.90
N VAL A 451 -13.08 2.50 1.06
CA VAL A 451 -14.35 2.08 0.44
C VAL A 451 -15.58 2.79 1.02
N ARG A 452 -15.43 3.54 2.12
CA ARG A 452 -16.54 4.34 2.69
C ARG A 452 -16.86 5.57 1.85
N THR A 453 -15.98 6.00 0.95
CA THR A 453 -16.28 7.04 -0.04
C THR A 453 -16.97 6.43 -1.25
N ALA A 454 -18.03 7.08 -1.74
CA ALA A 454 -18.86 6.56 -2.84
C ALA A 454 -18.02 6.34 -4.12
N GLU A 455 -17.09 7.25 -4.41
CA GLU A 455 -16.22 7.19 -5.60
C GLU A 455 -15.26 5.99 -5.56
N VAL A 456 -14.72 5.65 -4.40
CA VAL A 456 -13.86 4.46 -4.24
C VAL A 456 -14.71 3.19 -4.26
N ALA A 457 -15.90 3.20 -3.64
CA ALA A 457 -16.82 2.08 -3.66
C ALA A 457 -17.27 1.73 -5.10
N GLU A 458 -17.51 2.74 -5.94
CA GLU A 458 -17.82 2.54 -7.36
C GLU A 458 -16.67 1.86 -8.11
N LEU A 459 -15.42 2.26 -7.85
CA LEU A 459 -14.22 1.64 -8.44
C LEU A 459 -13.93 0.25 -7.89
N ALA A 460 -14.32 -0.03 -6.66
CA ALA A 460 -14.13 -1.33 -6.03
C ALA A 460 -14.95 -2.43 -6.73
N GLY A 461 -16.17 -2.11 -7.14
CA GLY A 461 -17.12 -3.07 -7.68
C GLY A 461 -17.55 -4.12 -6.66
N GLU A 462 -18.19 -5.18 -7.12
CA GLU A 462 -18.64 -6.29 -6.28
C GLU A 462 -17.51 -7.29 -6.01
N ALA A 463 -17.63 -8.00 -4.88
CA ALA A 463 -16.76 -9.13 -4.58
C ALA A 463 -17.01 -10.28 -5.56
N PHE A 464 -15.95 -10.98 -5.91
CA PHE A 464 -16.03 -12.13 -6.80
C PHE A 464 -15.09 -13.24 -6.34
N VAL A 465 -15.35 -14.43 -6.85
CA VAL A 465 -14.46 -15.59 -6.77
C VAL A 465 -13.84 -15.82 -8.13
N ALA A 466 -12.52 -16.01 -8.19
CA ALA A 466 -11.81 -16.26 -9.43
C ALA A 466 -11.36 -17.72 -9.51
N ILE A 467 -11.61 -18.35 -10.66
CA ILE A 467 -11.28 -19.75 -10.95
C ILE A 467 -10.56 -19.87 -12.28
N GLY A 468 -9.81 -20.96 -12.44
CA GLY A 468 -9.16 -21.27 -13.72
C GLY A 468 -10.15 -21.83 -14.77
N PRO A 469 -9.77 -21.79 -16.08
CA PRO A 469 -10.67 -22.22 -17.17
C PRO A 469 -11.07 -23.71 -17.08
N GLU A 470 -10.19 -24.58 -16.62
CA GLU A 470 -10.45 -26.01 -16.47
C GLU A 470 -11.53 -26.28 -15.41
N LEU A 471 -11.44 -25.58 -14.28
CA LEU A 471 -12.42 -25.67 -13.21
C LEU A 471 -13.76 -25.07 -13.64
N ALA A 472 -13.75 -23.96 -14.36
CA ALA A 472 -14.96 -23.34 -14.92
C ALA A 472 -15.69 -24.30 -15.85
N ALA A 473 -14.97 -25.01 -16.74
CA ALA A 473 -15.52 -26.03 -17.62
C ALA A 473 -16.09 -27.23 -16.83
N LYS A 474 -15.39 -27.69 -15.78
CA LYS A 474 -15.83 -28.79 -14.92
C LYS A 474 -17.12 -28.47 -14.16
N LEU A 475 -17.27 -27.21 -13.71
CA LEU A 475 -18.45 -26.74 -12.96
C LEU A 475 -19.56 -26.19 -13.88
N GLU A 476 -19.33 -26.16 -15.19
CA GLU A 476 -20.25 -25.59 -16.19
C GLU A 476 -20.67 -24.14 -15.84
N VAL A 477 -19.69 -23.31 -15.46
CA VAL A 477 -19.88 -21.89 -15.13
C VAL A 477 -19.13 -20.99 -16.11
N VAL A 478 -19.66 -19.77 -16.29
CA VAL A 478 -19.05 -18.70 -17.07
C VAL A 478 -18.90 -17.43 -16.22
N ASP A 479 -18.17 -16.44 -16.71
CA ASP A 479 -18.03 -15.15 -16.05
C ASP A 479 -19.41 -14.57 -15.67
N GLY A 480 -19.57 -14.17 -14.42
CA GLY A 480 -20.80 -13.60 -13.88
C GLY A 480 -21.82 -14.62 -13.35
N ASP A 481 -21.63 -15.93 -13.58
CA ASP A 481 -22.43 -16.97 -12.90
C ASP A 481 -22.13 -16.96 -11.38
N GLY A 482 -23.04 -17.47 -10.57
CA GLY A 482 -22.85 -17.67 -9.14
C GLY A 482 -22.09 -18.94 -8.81
N LEU A 483 -21.18 -18.86 -7.87
CA LEU A 483 -20.48 -20.00 -7.29
C LEU A 483 -20.69 -20.04 -5.78
N LYS A 484 -21.16 -21.16 -5.28
CA LYS A 484 -21.21 -21.46 -3.86
C LYS A 484 -19.87 -21.97 -3.39
N ILE A 485 -19.36 -21.35 -2.32
CA ILE A 485 -18.12 -21.70 -1.65
C ILE A 485 -18.51 -22.25 -0.29
N ASN A 486 -18.20 -23.50 -0.03
CA ASN A 486 -18.44 -24.13 1.27
C ASN A 486 -17.09 -24.49 1.90
N VAL A 487 -16.77 -23.85 3.03
CA VAL A 487 -15.56 -24.11 3.79
C VAL A 487 -15.91 -24.94 5.00
N GLU A 488 -15.38 -26.16 5.06
CA GLU A 488 -15.54 -27.04 6.23
C GLU A 488 -14.51 -26.63 7.30
N ALA A 489 -14.98 -26.20 8.45
CA ALA A 489 -14.12 -25.95 9.60
C ALA A 489 -14.11 -27.16 10.53
N ALA A 490 -12.96 -27.62 10.95
CA ALA A 490 -12.84 -28.76 11.85
C ALA A 490 -13.51 -28.47 13.22
N GLY A 491 -14.70 -29.03 13.43
CA GLY A 491 -15.46 -28.91 14.69
C GLY A 491 -16.33 -27.66 14.82
N LEU A 492 -16.59 -26.94 13.72
CA LEU A 492 -17.34 -25.68 13.66
C LEU A 492 -18.39 -25.77 12.54
N ASP A 493 -19.35 -24.85 12.54
CA ASP A 493 -20.34 -24.76 11.47
C ASP A 493 -19.67 -24.42 10.12
N SER A 494 -20.12 -25.04 9.04
CA SER A 494 -19.59 -24.78 7.70
C SER A 494 -19.94 -23.37 7.25
N ILE A 495 -18.96 -22.63 6.72
CA ILE A 495 -19.18 -21.32 6.14
C ILE A 495 -19.61 -21.50 4.69
N GLU A 496 -20.84 -21.09 4.36
CA GLU A 496 -21.36 -21.07 3.00
C GLU A 496 -21.53 -19.63 2.52
N THR A 497 -20.93 -19.28 1.39
CA THR A 497 -21.13 -18.00 0.72
C THR A 497 -21.25 -18.19 -0.79
N SER A 498 -22.00 -17.33 -1.46
CA SER A 498 -22.12 -17.30 -2.92
C SER A 498 -21.50 -16.02 -3.47
N LEU A 499 -20.68 -16.14 -4.50
CA LEU A 499 -20.00 -15.02 -5.14
C LEU A 499 -20.11 -15.15 -6.67
N SER A 500 -20.03 -14.01 -7.36
CA SER A 500 -19.91 -13.95 -8.81
C SER A 500 -18.59 -14.58 -9.27
N VAL A 501 -18.63 -15.37 -10.32
CA VAL A 501 -17.44 -16.01 -10.93
C VAL A 501 -16.70 -15.04 -11.82
N LYS A 502 -15.37 -15.05 -11.73
CA LYS A 502 -14.44 -14.49 -12.71
C LYS A 502 -13.46 -15.57 -13.16
N ILE A 503 -13.27 -15.72 -14.48
CA ILE A 503 -12.33 -16.70 -15.00
C ILE A 503 -10.99 -16.01 -15.25
N LEU A 504 -9.93 -16.47 -14.56
CA LEU A 504 -8.56 -16.01 -14.77
C LEU A 504 -7.82 -16.97 -15.69
N THR A 505 -7.11 -16.44 -16.66
CA THR A 505 -6.32 -17.25 -17.60
C THR A 505 -5.14 -17.93 -16.91
N ARG A 506 -4.60 -17.32 -15.87
CA ARG A 506 -3.48 -17.84 -15.09
C ARG A 506 -3.82 -17.83 -13.61
N LEU A 507 -4.08 -19.00 -13.08
CA LEU A 507 -4.29 -19.28 -11.66
C LEU A 507 -3.60 -20.61 -11.33
N ALA A 508 -2.98 -20.69 -10.17
CA ALA A 508 -2.30 -21.89 -9.70
C ALA A 508 -3.26 -23.09 -9.65
N PRO A 509 -2.79 -24.29 -10.00
CA PRO A 509 -3.58 -25.51 -9.86
C PRO A 509 -4.11 -25.69 -8.44
N ASN A 510 -5.32 -26.22 -8.31
CA ASN A 510 -5.99 -26.48 -7.03
C ASN A 510 -6.22 -25.23 -6.15
N CYS A 511 -6.07 -24.03 -6.70
CA CYS A 511 -6.36 -22.77 -6.03
C CYS A 511 -7.62 -22.11 -6.57
N VAL A 512 -8.29 -21.37 -5.71
CA VAL A 512 -9.40 -20.48 -6.02
C VAL A 512 -9.16 -19.15 -5.32
N ALA A 513 -9.14 -18.07 -6.10
CA ALA A 513 -8.91 -16.75 -5.53
C ALA A 513 -10.24 -16.06 -5.20
N TYR A 514 -10.27 -15.28 -4.14
CA TYR A 514 -11.44 -14.51 -3.73
C TYR A 514 -11.07 -13.06 -3.43
N SER A 515 -11.99 -12.14 -3.66
CA SER A 515 -11.81 -10.71 -3.34
C SER A 515 -11.64 -10.54 -1.83
N ALA A 516 -10.44 -10.22 -1.37
CA ALA A 516 -10.14 -10.06 0.05
C ALA A 516 -10.62 -8.70 0.57
N GLY A 517 -11.12 -8.66 1.81
CA GLY A 517 -11.48 -7.42 2.51
C GLY A 517 -12.90 -6.90 2.26
N TYR A 518 -13.70 -7.57 1.45
CA TYR A 518 -15.12 -7.25 1.23
C TYR A 518 -16.00 -7.88 2.34
N SER A 519 -17.08 -7.22 2.72
CA SER A 519 -17.98 -7.71 3.77
C SER A 519 -18.48 -9.14 3.51
N SER A 520 -18.78 -9.48 2.26
CA SER A 520 -19.23 -10.82 1.85
C SER A 520 -18.13 -11.90 1.89
N THR A 521 -16.88 -11.52 2.06
CA THR A 521 -15.72 -12.45 2.04
C THR A 521 -14.90 -12.45 3.32
N LEU A 522 -15.27 -11.64 4.31
CA LEU A 522 -14.51 -11.56 5.58
C LEU A 522 -14.42 -12.90 6.32
N ALA A 523 -15.46 -13.74 6.20
CA ALA A 523 -15.46 -15.07 6.80
C ALA A 523 -14.52 -16.07 6.11
N LEU A 524 -14.10 -15.80 4.86
CA LEU A 524 -13.20 -16.68 4.13
C LEU A 524 -11.76 -16.50 4.63
N GLN A 525 -11.15 -17.59 5.06
CA GLN A 525 -9.79 -17.57 5.57
C GLN A 525 -8.79 -18.02 4.49
N PRO A 526 -7.67 -17.28 4.31
CA PRO A 526 -6.60 -17.71 3.40
C PRO A 526 -6.07 -19.08 3.76
N GLY A 527 -5.84 -19.91 2.74
CA GLY A 527 -5.35 -21.27 2.90
C GLY A 527 -6.40 -22.32 3.28
N ALA A 528 -7.63 -21.92 3.63
CA ALA A 528 -8.71 -22.85 3.90
C ALA A 528 -9.08 -23.66 2.64
N LEU A 529 -9.53 -24.89 2.85
CA LEU A 529 -10.00 -25.78 1.78
C LEU A 529 -11.51 -25.62 1.59
N ALA A 530 -11.95 -25.40 0.38
CA ALA A 530 -13.34 -25.20 0.02
C ALA A 530 -13.85 -26.23 -0.97
N LEU A 531 -15.12 -26.63 -0.79
CA LEU A 531 -15.93 -27.30 -1.80
C LEU A 531 -16.65 -26.25 -2.63
N LEU A 532 -16.70 -26.48 -3.94
CA LEU A 532 -17.28 -25.52 -4.88
C LEU A 532 -18.42 -26.16 -5.65
N SER A 533 -19.51 -25.42 -5.81
CA SER A 533 -20.62 -25.84 -6.66
C SER A 533 -21.29 -24.62 -7.31
N LYS A 534 -21.88 -24.84 -8.50
CA LYS A 534 -22.64 -23.80 -9.17
C LYS A 534 -23.85 -23.37 -8.33
N ASP A 535 -24.05 -22.07 -8.17
CA ASP A 535 -25.26 -21.54 -7.55
C ASP A 535 -26.35 -21.35 -8.61
N SER A 536 -27.27 -22.31 -8.65
CA SER A 536 -28.40 -22.28 -9.60
C SER A 536 -29.42 -21.15 -9.32
N ASN A 537 -29.37 -20.56 -8.14
CA ASN A 537 -30.27 -19.48 -7.73
C ASN A 537 -29.64 -18.08 -7.90
N TRP A 538 -28.39 -18.02 -8.36
CA TRP A 538 -27.69 -16.74 -8.54
C TRP A 538 -28.40 -15.88 -9.58
N PRO A 539 -28.77 -14.64 -9.25
CA PRO A 539 -29.38 -13.74 -10.22
C PRO A 539 -28.34 -13.40 -11.29
N ARG A 540 -28.54 -13.91 -12.52
CA ARG A 540 -27.72 -13.46 -13.64
C ARG A 540 -27.94 -11.97 -13.80
N ALA A 541 -26.91 -11.18 -13.53
CA ALA A 541 -26.89 -9.78 -13.93
C ALA A 541 -27.19 -9.75 -15.45
N THR A 542 -28.22 -9.01 -15.86
CA THR A 542 -28.37 -8.66 -17.28
C THR A 542 -27.03 -8.07 -17.70
N PRO A 543 -26.38 -8.52 -18.79
CA PRO A 543 -25.08 -7.97 -19.17
C PRO A 543 -25.23 -6.46 -19.36
N GLN A 544 -25.00 -5.68 -18.34
CA GLN A 544 -24.53 -4.33 -18.55
C GLN A 544 -23.20 -4.53 -19.27
N LEU A 545 -23.10 -3.95 -20.44
CA LEU A 545 -21.86 -3.85 -21.18
C LEU A 545 -20.78 -3.38 -20.18
N ILE A 546 -20.14 -4.35 -19.53
CA ILE A 546 -18.89 -4.10 -18.82
C ILE A 546 -17.94 -3.78 -19.95
N ALA A 547 -17.74 -2.47 -20.17
CA ALA A 547 -16.72 -1.99 -21.07
C ALA A 547 -15.44 -2.70 -20.61
N SER A 548 -15.01 -3.64 -21.44
CA SER A 548 -13.82 -4.44 -21.19
C SER A 548 -12.70 -3.47 -20.82
N ASP A 549 -12.09 -3.67 -19.68
CA ASP A 549 -10.96 -2.91 -19.12
C ASP A 549 -9.67 -2.97 -19.99
N ARG A 550 -9.82 -3.35 -21.23
CA ARG A 550 -8.77 -3.33 -22.25
C ARG A 550 -9.09 -2.24 -23.26
N ASN A 551 -8.53 -1.04 -23.08
CA ASN A 551 -8.51 0.10 -24.01
C ASN A 551 -9.44 1.29 -23.77
N SER A 552 -9.82 1.64 -22.56
CA SER A 552 -10.54 2.91 -22.38
C SER A 552 -9.65 4.17 -22.47
N TYR A 553 -8.32 4.04 -22.42
CA TYR A 553 -7.41 5.19 -22.53
C TYR A 553 -6.88 5.47 -23.94
N ALA A 554 -7.14 4.61 -24.93
CA ALA A 554 -6.61 4.79 -26.28
C ALA A 554 -7.63 5.35 -27.30
N ASN A 555 -8.93 5.38 -26.98
CA ASN A 555 -9.97 5.73 -27.96
C ASN A 555 -10.79 7.00 -27.66
N GLU A 556 -10.57 7.68 -26.53
CA GLU A 556 -11.31 8.93 -26.27
C GLU A 556 -10.75 10.18 -26.96
N THR A 557 -9.62 10.09 -27.63
CA THR A 557 -9.04 11.23 -28.34
C THR A 557 -9.47 11.37 -29.80
N ASN A 558 -10.21 10.39 -30.36
CA ASN A 558 -10.53 10.41 -31.80
C ASN A 558 -12.01 10.49 -32.18
N ASN A 559 -12.94 10.68 -31.26
CA ASN A 559 -14.36 10.86 -31.61
C ASN A 559 -15.00 12.04 -30.86
N ARG A 560 -14.53 13.25 -31.11
CA ARG A 560 -15.37 14.41 -30.94
C ARG A 560 -15.95 14.78 -32.33
N PRO A 561 -17.27 14.73 -32.52
CA PRO A 561 -17.88 15.31 -33.71
C PRO A 561 -17.59 16.81 -33.66
N SER A 562 -17.08 17.31 -34.76
CA SER A 562 -16.98 18.77 -35.01
C SER A 562 -18.38 19.36 -34.88
N GLN A 563 -18.67 20.01 -33.78
CA GLN A 563 -19.78 20.95 -33.73
C GLN A 563 -19.32 22.22 -34.44
N ASP A 564 -19.63 22.29 -35.72
CA ASP A 564 -19.76 23.53 -36.42
C ASP A 564 -20.89 24.34 -35.76
N THR A 565 -20.53 25.21 -34.86
CA THR A 565 -21.43 26.26 -34.43
C THR A 565 -21.25 27.45 -35.34
N ASP A 566 -22.19 27.60 -36.27
CA ASP A 566 -22.55 28.88 -36.88
C ASP A 566 -22.84 29.93 -35.80
N ILE A 567 -21.86 30.68 -35.42
CA ILE A 567 -21.98 31.95 -34.72
C ILE A 567 -20.93 32.88 -35.30
N ASP A 568 -21.24 33.51 -36.39
CA ASP A 568 -20.79 34.87 -36.68
C ASP A 568 -21.44 35.42 -37.94
N LYS A 569 -22.61 36.01 -37.79
CA LYS A 569 -23.12 37.05 -38.68
C LYS A 569 -23.91 38.05 -37.86
N GLY A 570 -23.22 39.06 -37.40
CA GLY A 570 -23.93 40.20 -36.85
C GLY A 570 -23.18 40.97 -35.79
N ARG A 571 -22.10 41.65 -36.17
CA ARG A 571 -21.62 42.85 -35.47
C ARG A 571 -20.38 43.42 -36.15
N ASP A 572 -20.65 43.96 -37.34
CA ASP A 572 -19.75 44.94 -37.96
C ASP A 572 -20.59 46.16 -38.33
N LYS A 573 -20.68 47.08 -37.38
CA LYS A 573 -21.03 48.50 -37.58
C LYS A 573 -20.90 49.18 -36.22
N ASP A 574 -19.92 50.03 -36.14
CA ASP A 574 -19.63 51.10 -35.20
C ASP A 574 -18.28 50.95 -34.47
N ARG A 575 -17.24 51.22 -35.24
CA ARG A 575 -15.96 51.71 -34.69
C ARG A 575 -15.21 52.53 -35.74
N ASP A 576 -15.76 53.69 -36.06
CA ASP A 576 -15.00 54.85 -36.53
C ASP A 576 -15.36 56.01 -35.65
N ARG A 577 -14.37 56.46 -34.85
CA ARG A 577 -14.14 57.74 -34.19
C ARG A 577 -13.57 57.54 -32.79
N ASP A 578 -12.27 57.57 -32.64
CA ASP A 578 -11.59 58.69 -31.99
C ASP A 578 -10.07 58.46 -32.04
N LYS A 579 -9.44 59.30 -32.83
CA LYS A 579 -8.01 59.56 -32.78
C LYS A 579 -7.81 60.69 -31.77
N GLY A 580 -7.18 60.43 -30.66
CA GLY A 580 -6.75 61.41 -29.67
C GLY A 580 -5.32 61.12 -29.20
N GLU A 581 -4.47 62.09 -29.40
CA GLU A 581 -3.02 62.10 -29.22
C GLU A 581 -2.50 61.79 -27.82
N PRO A 582 -1.19 61.48 -27.69
CA PRO A 582 -0.58 61.11 -26.40
C PRO A 582 -0.21 62.33 -25.57
N ARG A 583 -0.44 62.30 -24.26
CA ARG A 583 0.18 63.20 -23.28
C ARG A 583 1.12 62.41 -22.36
N HIS A 584 2.37 62.87 -22.43
CA HIS A 584 3.38 62.65 -21.41
C HIS A 584 2.92 63.11 -20.00
N VAL A 585 3.11 62.31 -18.99
CA VAL A 585 3.93 62.56 -17.80
C VAL A 585 4.17 61.20 -17.15
#